data_3099bc998642f2b404e723132b7e1605
#
_entry.id   3099bc998642f2b404e723132b7e1605
#
_cell.length_a   1.000
_cell.length_b   1.000
_cell.length_c   1.000
_cell.angle_alpha   90.00
_cell.angle_beta   90.00
_cell.angle_gamma   90.00
#
_symmetry.space_group_name_H-M   'P 1'
#
loop_
_entity.id
_entity.type
_entity.pdbx_description
1 polymer ?
#
loop_
_entity_poly.entity_id
_entity_poly.type
_entity_poly.pdbx_seq_one_letter_code
_entity_poly.pdbx_strand_id
1 'polypeptide(L)'
;MEEARIATSHDSIPHVKPVSFVFAEDSIIIATDYDTRTFSNIKLNSKAGIVIDIYKSGEHKAVCIQGETKIIEEGKEFKKWYDIFYKKFTWVRKDPWTEKEAPFLKIIPKNKVSWGLT
;
A
#
# COMPACT_ATOMS: atom_id res chain seq x y z
N MET A 1 16.41 -1.62 -6.08
CA MET A 1 15.46 -0.87 -5.24
C MET A 1 14.04 -1.30 -5.56
N GLU A 2 13.27 -1.60 -4.53
CA GLU A 2 11.87 -1.97 -4.68
C GLU A 2 11.01 -0.71 -4.61
N GLU A 3 10.08 -0.59 -5.52
CA GLU A 3 9.12 0.50 -5.53
C GLU A 3 7.72 -0.05 -5.72
N ALA A 4 6.75 0.55 -5.06
CA ALA A 4 5.35 0.20 -5.23
C ALA A 4 4.56 1.42 -5.67
N ARG A 5 3.58 1.18 -6.52
CA ARG A 5 2.63 2.21 -6.95
C ARG A 5 1.24 1.65 -6.81
N ILE A 6 0.37 2.41 -6.15
CA ILE A 6 -1.02 2.01 -5.94
C ILE A 6 -1.93 2.75 -6.91
N ALA A 7 -2.87 2.03 -7.50
CA ALA A 7 -3.91 2.58 -8.35
C ALA A 7 -5.26 2.42 -7.68
N THR A 8 -6.01 3.49 -7.63
CA THR A 8 -7.37 3.52 -7.08
C THR A 8 -8.26 4.28 -8.06
N SER A 9 -9.57 4.16 -7.92
CA SER A 9 -10.49 4.87 -8.81
C SER A 9 -11.79 5.22 -8.11
N HIS A 10 -12.43 6.28 -8.61
CA HIS A 10 -13.76 6.69 -8.22
C HIS A 10 -14.40 7.38 -9.43
N ASP A 11 -15.64 7.04 -9.72
CA ASP A 11 -16.37 7.53 -10.90
C ASP A 11 -15.60 7.30 -12.20
N SER A 12 -14.95 6.14 -12.29
CA SER A 12 -14.14 5.73 -13.45
C SER A 12 -12.92 6.62 -13.70
N ILE A 13 -12.50 7.43 -12.72
CA ILE A 13 -11.31 8.25 -12.82
C ILE A 13 -10.19 7.54 -12.06
N PRO A 14 -9.16 7.04 -12.75
CA PRO A 14 -8.06 6.36 -12.09
C PRO A 14 -7.09 7.34 -11.45
N HIS A 15 -6.44 6.91 -10.38
CA HIS A 15 -5.43 7.66 -9.67
C HIS A 15 -4.29 6.73 -9.32
N VAL A 16 -3.06 7.13 -9.57
CA VAL A 16 -1.86 6.33 -9.30
C VAL A 16 -0.85 7.17 -8.56
N LYS A 17 -0.21 6.59 -7.55
CA LYS A 17 0.88 7.26 -6.84
C LYS A 17 1.87 6.26 -6.27
N PRO A 18 3.14 6.67 -6.08
CA PRO A 18 4.13 5.83 -5.39
C PRO A 18 3.83 5.79 -3.90
N VAL A 19 4.12 4.66 -3.27
CA VAL A 19 3.87 4.46 -1.83
C VAL A 19 4.95 3.60 -1.21
N SER A 20 5.16 3.77 0.09
CA SER A 20 5.95 2.84 0.90
C SER A 20 5.04 1.69 1.33
N PHE A 21 5.56 0.48 1.31
CA PHE A 21 4.75 -0.69 1.57
C PHE A 21 5.49 -1.72 2.41
N VAL A 22 4.69 -2.59 3.03
CA VAL A 22 5.16 -3.80 3.71
C VAL A 22 4.33 -4.96 3.16
N PHE A 23 4.97 -6.07 2.82
CA PHE A 23 4.29 -7.30 2.45
C PHE A 23 4.33 -8.24 3.64
N ALA A 24 3.16 -8.60 4.17
CA ALA A 24 3.05 -9.49 5.32
C ALA A 24 1.66 -10.12 5.35
N GLU A 25 1.58 -11.35 5.84
CA GLU A 25 0.32 -12.10 5.96
C GLU A 25 -0.44 -12.17 4.63
N ASP A 26 0.33 -12.39 3.54
CA ASP A 26 -0.20 -12.45 2.18
C ASP A 26 -0.98 -11.21 1.77
N SER A 27 -0.67 -10.07 2.39
CA SER A 27 -1.32 -8.80 2.10
C SER A 27 -0.27 -7.71 1.94
N ILE A 28 -0.68 -6.60 1.35
CA ILE A 28 0.19 -5.44 1.20
C ILE A 28 -0.36 -4.32 2.06
N ILE A 29 0.49 -3.79 2.92
CA ILE A 29 0.12 -2.72 3.85
C ILE A 29 0.80 -1.44 3.41
N ILE A 30 0.03 -0.37 3.25
CA ILE A 30 0.57 0.95 2.96
C ILE A 30 0.05 1.96 3.97
N ALA A 31 0.82 3.03 4.18
CA ALA A 31 0.40 4.15 5.01
C ALA A 31 -0.08 5.27 4.09
N THR A 32 -1.12 5.97 4.50
CA THR A 32 -1.62 7.14 3.76
C THR A 32 -2.21 8.13 4.76
N ASP A 33 -2.57 9.32 4.26
CA ASP A 33 -3.23 10.33 5.08
C ASP A 33 -4.71 10.40 4.70
N TYR A 34 -5.52 10.89 5.63
CA TYR A 34 -6.97 11.02 5.40
C TYR A 34 -7.32 12.01 4.29
N ASP A 35 -6.46 12.98 4.04
CA ASP A 35 -6.70 14.02 3.03
C ASP A 35 -6.19 13.69 1.64
N THR A 36 -5.79 12.44 1.40
CA THR A 36 -5.29 12.02 0.10
C THR A 36 -6.41 11.55 -0.83
N ARG A 37 -6.16 11.66 -2.14
CA ARG A 37 -7.07 11.10 -3.15
C ARG A 37 -7.15 9.58 -3.02
N THR A 38 -6.05 8.94 -2.67
CA THR A 38 -6.00 7.48 -2.46
C THR A 38 -7.00 7.06 -1.39
N PHE A 39 -6.98 7.71 -0.22
CA PHE A 39 -7.91 7.38 0.86
C PHE A 39 -9.35 7.63 0.45
N SER A 40 -9.62 8.80 -0.14
CA SER A 40 -10.95 9.16 -0.60
C SER A 40 -11.51 8.13 -1.59
N ASN A 41 -10.70 7.71 -2.55
CA ASN A 41 -11.11 6.71 -3.53
C ASN A 41 -11.41 5.35 -2.88
N ILE A 42 -10.53 4.90 -1.99
CA ILE A 42 -10.69 3.60 -1.31
C ILE A 42 -11.95 3.59 -0.44
N LYS A 43 -12.27 4.70 0.21
CA LYS A 43 -13.48 4.80 1.03
C LYS A 43 -14.75 4.58 0.22
N LEU A 44 -14.74 5.02 -1.04
CA LEU A 44 -15.90 4.92 -1.93
C LEU A 44 -15.84 3.68 -2.83
N ASN A 45 -14.64 3.18 -3.10
CA ASN A 45 -14.42 1.99 -3.93
C ASN A 45 -13.20 1.27 -3.38
N SER A 46 -13.42 0.17 -2.69
CA SER A 46 -12.36 -0.55 -1.99
C SER A 46 -11.40 -1.32 -2.91
N LYS A 47 -11.68 -1.38 -4.19
CA LYS A 47 -10.82 -2.09 -5.13
C LYS A 47 -9.57 -1.27 -5.45
N ALA A 48 -8.42 -1.93 -5.42
CA ALA A 48 -7.15 -1.29 -5.70
C ALA A 48 -6.26 -2.20 -6.53
N GLY A 49 -5.39 -1.58 -7.31
CA GLY A 49 -4.31 -2.28 -7.97
C GLY A 49 -2.99 -1.79 -7.41
N ILE A 50 -2.01 -2.67 -7.32
CA ILE A 50 -0.68 -2.27 -6.89
C ILE A 50 0.35 -3.00 -7.73
N VAL A 51 1.38 -2.28 -8.15
CA VAL A 51 2.54 -2.86 -8.81
C VAL A 51 3.75 -2.67 -7.92
N ILE A 52 4.50 -3.73 -7.75
CA ILE A 52 5.78 -3.71 -7.04
C ILE A 52 6.81 -4.14 -8.06
N ASP A 53 7.78 -3.26 -8.34
CA ASP A 53 8.79 -3.58 -9.32
C ASP A 53 10.20 -3.30 -8.82
N ILE A 54 11.14 -4.05 -9.39
CA ILE A 54 12.56 -3.91 -9.14
C ILE A 54 13.20 -3.72 -10.51
N TYR A 55 13.88 -2.61 -10.69
CA TYR A 55 14.62 -2.35 -11.91
C TYR A 55 16.11 -2.27 -11.61
N LYS A 56 16.87 -3.11 -12.29
CA LYS A 56 18.34 -3.07 -12.29
C LYS A 56 18.77 -3.06 -13.75
N SER A 57 19.94 -2.52 -14.01
CA SER A 57 20.49 -2.51 -15.37
C SER A 57 20.41 -3.89 -16.00
N GLY A 58 19.64 -4.02 -17.08
CA GLY A 58 19.45 -5.27 -17.79
C GLY A 58 18.42 -6.23 -17.20
N GLU A 59 17.79 -5.87 -16.08
CA GLU A 59 16.79 -6.72 -15.44
C GLU A 59 15.58 -5.91 -14.97
N HIS A 60 14.39 -6.38 -15.29
CA HIS A 60 13.16 -5.79 -14.77
C HIS A 60 12.24 -6.90 -14.29
N LYS A 61 11.84 -6.83 -13.03
CA LYS A 61 10.93 -7.80 -12.42
C LYS A 61 9.76 -7.04 -11.81
N ALA A 62 8.57 -7.55 -11.96
CA ALA A 62 7.40 -6.87 -11.40
C ALA A 62 6.31 -7.84 -11.01
N VAL A 63 5.52 -7.43 -10.03
CA VAL A 63 4.31 -8.13 -9.60
C VAL A 63 3.18 -7.11 -9.61
N CYS A 64 2.09 -7.43 -10.31
CA CYS A 64 0.88 -6.64 -10.29
C CYS A 64 -0.18 -7.40 -9.50
N ILE A 65 -0.79 -6.73 -8.55
CA ILE A 65 -1.80 -7.32 -7.67
C ILE A 65 -3.05 -6.47 -7.74
N GLN A 66 -4.20 -7.12 -7.85
CA GLN A 66 -5.49 -6.48 -7.73
C GLN A 66 -6.20 -7.07 -6.52
N GLY A 67 -6.82 -6.24 -5.72
CA GLY A 67 -7.45 -6.74 -4.51
C GLY A 67 -8.45 -5.79 -3.89
N GLU A 68 -9.00 -6.24 -2.77
CA GLU A 68 -9.88 -5.45 -1.93
C GLU A 68 -9.06 -4.80 -0.83
N THR A 69 -9.38 -3.56 -0.50
CA THR A 69 -8.64 -2.79 0.49
C THR A 69 -9.47 -2.61 1.75
N LYS A 70 -8.81 -2.84 2.88
CA LYS A 70 -9.37 -2.65 4.19
C LYS A 70 -8.70 -1.44 4.84
N ILE A 71 -9.49 -0.57 5.45
CA ILE A 71 -8.97 0.62 6.13
C ILE A 71 -8.75 0.27 7.59
N ILE A 72 -7.54 0.49 8.08
CA ILE A 72 -7.16 0.17 9.45
C ILE A 72 -6.80 1.48 10.16
N GLU A 73 -7.62 1.87 11.12
CA GLU A 73 -7.52 3.17 11.77
C GLU A 73 -7.12 3.10 13.24
N GLU A 74 -7.38 1.97 13.90
CA GLU A 74 -7.15 1.83 15.32
C GLU A 74 -7.09 0.37 15.75
N GLY A 75 -6.77 0.13 17.01
CA GLY A 75 -6.80 -1.19 17.63
C GLY A 75 -5.50 -1.95 17.49
N LYS A 76 -5.58 -3.24 17.76
CA LYS A 76 -4.40 -4.11 17.76
C LYS A 76 -3.77 -4.23 16.38
N GLU A 77 -4.60 -4.25 15.34
CA GLU A 77 -4.08 -4.35 13.97
C GLU A 77 -3.34 -3.08 13.58
N PHE A 78 -3.84 -1.91 13.95
CA PHE A 78 -3.13 -0.65 13.71
C PHE A 78 -1.76 -0.66 14.40
N LYS A 79 -1.71 -1.05 15.66
CA LYS A 79 -0.47 -1.08 16.44
C LYS A 79 0.55 -2.05 15.85
N LYS A 80 0.08 -3.19 15.35
CA LYS A 80 0.92 -4.18 14.70
C LYS A 80 1.62 -3.62 13.46
N TRP A 81 0.86 -3.00 12.56
CA TRP A 81 1.41 -2.42 11.34
C TRP A 81 2.28 -1.20 11.63
N TYR A 82 1.86 -0.37 12.59
CA TYR A 82 2.65 0.78 12.99
C TYR A 82 4.02 0.35 13.50
N ASP A 83 4.09 -0.68 14.32
CA ASP A 83 5.34 -1.18 14.85
C ASP A 83 6.29 -1.64 13.73
N ILE A 84 5.75 -2.35 12.75
CA ILE A 84 6.54 -2.82 11.60
C ILE A 84 7.03 -1.63 10.77
N PHE A 85 6.18 -0.66 10.48
CA PHE A 85 6.55 0.54 9.73
C PHE A 85 7.59 1.37 10.49
N TYR A 86 7.42 1.50 11.79
CA TYR A 86 8.37 2.24 12.63
C TYR A 86 9.78 1.65 12.55
N LYS A 87 9.86 0.34 12.58
CA LYS A 87 11.15 -0.35 12.50
C LYS A 87 11.75 -0.31 11.10
N LYS A 88 10.92 -0.40 10.08
CA LYS A 88 11.38 -0.48 8.69
C LYS A 88 11.73 0.87 8.09
N PHE A 89 10.95 1.91 8.38
CA PHE A 89 11.06 3.20 7.70
C PHE A 89 11.52 4.30 8.62
N THR A 90 12.63 4.95 8.25
CA THR A 90 13.17 6.08 9.00
C THR A 90 12.19 7.26 9.07
N TRP A 91 11.43 7.49 7.98
CA TRP A 91 10.51 8.63 7.94
C TRP A 91 9.39 8.52 8.97
N VAL A 92 9.01 7.30 9.35
CA VAL A 92 8.01 7.08 10.42
C VAL A 92 8.55 7.58 11.75
N ARG A 93 9.82 7.31 12.03
CA ARG A 93 10.44 7.76 13.29
C ARG A 93 10.61 9.27 13.35
N LYS A 94 10.76 9.91 12.19
CA LYS A 94 10.90 11.37 12.11
C LYS A 94 9.57 12.11 12.26
N ASP A 95 8.47 11.47 11.88
CA ASP A 95 7.16 12.06 11.91
C ASP A 95 6.13 11.04 12.40
N PRO A 96 6.22 10.67 13.70
CA PRO A 96 5.34 9.62 14.24
C PRO A 96 3.90 10.11 14.38
N TRP A 97 2.99 9.15 14.38
CA TRP A 97 1.56 9.44 14.55
C TRP A 97 0.89 8.38 15.40
N THR A 98 -0.32 8.65 15.86
CA THR A 98 -1.11 7.74 16.67
C THR A 98 -2.37 7.32 15.94
N GLU A 99 -3.15 6.43 16.57
CA GLU A 99 -4.40 5.97 16.01
C GLU A 99 -5.28 7.13 15.58
N LYS A 100 -5.96 7.00 14.44
CA LYS A 100 -6.89 7.99 13.87
C LYS A 100 -6.23 9.27 13.36
N GLU A 101 -4.92 9.38 13.43
CA GLU A 101 -4.23 10.51 12.81
C GLU A 101 -3.91 10.23 11.34
N ALA A 102 -3.60 8.98 11.01
CA ALA A 102 -3.44 8.54 9.63
C ALA A 102 -3.69 7.03 9.58
N PRO A 103 -4.39 6.54 8.56
CA PRO A 103 -4.73 5.12 8.47
C PRO A 103 -3.67 4.31 7.78
N PHE A 104 -3.75 2.98 7.96
CA PHE A 104 -3.11 2.03 7.07
C PHE A 104 -4.16 1.47 6.11
N LEU A 105 -3.73 1.12 4.91
CA LEU A 105 -4.55 0.43 3.94
C LEU A 105 -3.97 -0.96 3.77
N LYS A 106 -4.81 -1.98 3.96
CA LYS A 106 -4.42 -3.38 3.80
C LYS A 106 -5.08 -3.91 2.53
N ILE A 107 -4.27 -4.21 1.53
CA ILE A 107 -4.74 -4.72 0.25
C ILE A 107 -4.65 -6.23 0.28
N ILE A 108 -5.80 -6.88 0.20
CA ILE A 108 -5.93 -8.34 0.23
C ILE A 108 -5.98 -8.82 -1.22
N PRO A 109 -4.95 -9.52 -1.71
CA PRO A 109 -4.88 -9.90 -3.13
C PRO A 109 -6.02 -10.81 -3.57
N LYS A 110 -6.58 -10.51 -4.74
CA LYS A 110 -7.56 -11.37 -5.42
C LYS A 110 -6.98 -11.94 -6.69
N ASN A 111 -6.22 -11.12 -7.44
CA ASN A 111 -5.55 -11.54 -8.66
C ASN A 111 -4.09 -11.09 -8.62
N LYS A 112 -3.22 -11.88 -9.21
CA LYS A 112 -1.80 -11.59 -9.23
C LYS A 112 -1.20 -11.99 -10.57
N VAL A 113 -0.45 -11.08 -11.17
CA VAL A 113 0.31 -11.31 -12.39
C VAL A 113 1.75 -10.89 -12.15
N SER A 114 2.71 -11.72 -12.56
CA SER A 114 4.12 -11.41 -12.37
C SER A 114 4.92 -11.71 -13.62
N TRP A 115 6.05 -11.03 -13.77
CA TRP A 115 6.98 -11.29 -14.86
C TRP A 115 8.40 -11.00 -14.38
N GLY A 116 9.37 -11.59 -15.11
CA GLY A 116 10.78 -11.40 -14.76
C GLY A 116 11.24 -12.14 -13.52
N LEU A 117 10.42 -13.06 -12.99
CA LEU A 117 10.69 -13.76 -11.73
C LEU A 117 11.16 -15.22 -11.94
N THR A 118 11.58 -15.57 -13.10
CA THR A 118 12.02 -16.94 -13.41
C THR A 118 13.43 -17.21 -12.91
#